data_021f788f0ae1d71653ae196bf706180e
#
_entry.id   021f788f0ae1d71653ae196bf706180e
#
_cell.length_a   1.000
_cell.length_b   1.000
_cell.length_c   1.000
_cell.angle_alpha   90.00
_cell.angle_beta   90.00
_cell.angle_gamma   90.00
#
_symmetry.space_group_name_H-M   'P 1'
#
loop_
_entity.id
_entity.type
_entity.pdbx_description
1 polymer ?
#
loop_
_entity_poly.entity_id
_entity_poly.type
_entity_poly.pdbx_seq_one_letter_code
_entity_poly.pdbx_strand_id
1 'polypeptide(L)'
;MHINEVERILSDSICGQENRYEIKRYCDHICCESDFVMLRDGLEYAYFKFEETGRMSRKAMGIHEEKMGTASFYVVLNDTDAFIPTSLSCKVYPRNNMKSAFECDTDSLLENLGEYDSNPNISITIEDVADFFEKTYSSLIRGRMQTFMSRVREEKELSDVIEDHGTYFMLTPQYERLFFCSLLGSTSGTPKRLCRYTSLASLFRTLSEKQQSMCSTVCMNDKTENDYAQKFISEAMPQSNVISRLQARASSLNADTFSFILSGSRMSKKDDLNMWRLYGDDSKGVCLWYKVDDELPEHFFLAKVSYAKNESHAELSYLSSKMGKGVSGRNFEIRNLNSWLHFFKPSEYAVEEEVRLLYEMNDGSLLDTTNGKWIYNTSNGIIAPIVRFPITMTNSNFPLLLERIVLGPNLKERAINKEQLLLMIKYGQIEVADNFEITFSDINSYR
;
A
#
# COMPACT_ATOMS: atom_id res chain seq x y z
N MET A 1 -28.25 -29.97 15.16
CA MET A 1 -27.78 -30.09 13.76
C MET A 1 -26.26 -30.25 13.72
N HIS A 2 -25.70 -30.99 12.74
CA HIS A 2 -24.24 -31.17 12.64
C HIS A 2 -23.62 -29.98 11.90
N ILE A 3 -22.43 -29.51 12.32
CA ILE A 3 -21.74 -28.32 11.78
C ILE A 3 -21.58 -28.35 10.24
N ASN A 4 -21.37 -29.54 9.65
CA ASN A 4 -21.29 -29.73 8.21
C ASN A 4 -22.59 -29.43 7.47
N GLU A 5 -23.71 -29.60 8.14
CA GLU A 5 -25.04 -29.35 7.59
C GLU A 5 -25.35 -27.86 7.65
N VAL A 6 -24.92 -27.17 8.71
CA VAL A 6 -24.96 -25.72 8.82
C VAL A 6 -24.15 -25.07 7.69
N GLU A 7 -22.93 -25.55 7.45
CA GLU A 7 -22.07 -25.05 6.37
C GLU A 7 -22.73 -25.20 4.98
N ARG A 8 -23.36 -26.35 4.75
CA ARG A 8 -24.08 -26.60 3.49
C ARG A 8 -25.24 -25.61 3.30
N ILE A 9 -26.08 -25.44 4.32
CA ILE A 9 -27.22 -24.51 4.26
C ILE A 9 -26.76 -23.09 4.01
N LEU A 10 -25.72 -22.62 4.73
CA LEU A 10 -25.15 -21.30 4.52
C LEU A 10 -24.60 -21.14 3.10
N SER A 11 -23.87 -22.13 2.61
CA SER A 11 -23.30 -22.08 1.24
C SER A 11 -24.38 -22.07 0.18
N ASP A 12 -25.41 -22.90 0.32
CA ASP A 12 -26.54 -22.97 -0.62
C ASP A 12 -27.34 -21.69 -0.64
N SER A 13 -27.64 -21.11 0.53
CA SER A 13 -28.44 -19.88 0.65
C SER A 13 -27.67 -18.62 0.26
N ILE A 14 -26.36 -18.56 0.50
CA ILE A 14 -25.55 -17.33 0.32
C ILE A 14 -24.79 -17.38 -1.01
N CYS A 15 -23.95 -18.39 -1.22
CA CYS A 15 -23.11 -18.45 -2.42
C CYS A 15 -23.89 -18.77 -3.71
N GLY A 16 -25.08 -19.33 -3.58
CA GLY A 16 -25.99 -19.58 -4.72
C GLY A 16 -26.64 -18.32 -5.30
N GLN A 17 -26.66 -17.21 -4.57
CA GLN A 17 -27.35 -15.97 -4.97
C GLN A 17 -26.43 -14.98 -5.71
N GLU A 18 -25.19 -14.82 -5.24
CA GLU A 18 -24.22 -13.88 -5.84
C GLU A 18 -22.79 -14.43 -5.75
N ASN A 19 -22.05 -14.43 -6.86
CA ASN A 19 -20.66 -14.92 -6.94
C ASN A 19 -19.64 -14.11 -6.12
N ARG A 20 -20.05 -13.03 -5.52
CA ARG A 20 -19.18 -12.15 -4.70
C ARG A 20 -19.08 -12.57 -3.23
N TYR A 21 -19.85 -13.56 -2.80
CA TYR A 21 -19.84 -14.05 -1.43
C TYR A 21 -19.23 -15.44 -1.33
N GLU A 22 -18.44 -15.68 -0.31
CA GLU A 22 -17.78 -16.95 -0.01
C GLU A 22 -17.92 -17.26 1.48
N ILE A 23 -18.32 -18.48 1.82
CA ILE A 23 -18.35 -18.97 3.21
C ILE A 23 -17.13 -19.83 3.46
N LYS A 24 -16.41 -19.55 4.55
CA LYS A 24 -15.28 -20.35 5.02
C LYS A 24 -15.46 -20.74 6.47
N ARG A 25 -14.97 -21.93 6.83
CA ARG A 25 -14.83 -22.30 8.25
C ARG A 25 -13.80 -21.39 8.90
N TYR A 26 -14.14 -20.90 10.06
CA TYR A 26 -13.24 -20.10 10.85
C TYR A 26 -12.44 -21.05 11.76
N CYS A 27 -11.15 -21.22 11.45
CA CYS A 27 -10.25 -22.13 12.18
C CYS A 27 -9.40 -21.43 13.23
N ASP A 28 -9.50 -20.11 13.36
CA ASP A 28 -8.62 -19.32 14.22
C ASP A 28 -9.32 -18.99 15.54
N HIS A 29 -8.96 -19.72 16.59
CA HIS A 29 -9.51 -19.57 17.94
C HIS A 29 -9.12 -18.28 18.66
N ILE A 30 -8.45 -17.35 17.99
CA ILE A 30 -7.79 -16.21 18.65
C ILE A 30 -8.74 -15.02 18.84
N CYS A 31 -9.71 -14.79 17.94
CA CYS A 31 -10.47 -13.55 17.91
C CYS A 31 -11.94 -13.65 18.32
N CYS A 32 -12.66 -14.67 17.91
CA CYS A 32 -14.07 -14.86 18.29
C CYS A 32 -14.42 -16.34 18.24
N GLU A 33 -15.43 -16.73 19.04
CA GLU A 33 -15.98 -18.11 19.02
C GLU A 33 -16.89 -18.33 17.80
N SER A 34 -16.46 -17.89 16.60
CA SER A 34 -17.21 -18.04 15.37
C SER A 34 -16.92 -19.38 14.72
N ASP A 35 -17.94 -19.97 14.10
CA ASP A 35 -17.81 -21.24 13.38
C ASP A 35 -17.50 -21.02 11.90
N PHE A 36 -18.02 -19.91 11.32
CA PHE A 36 -17.84 -19.54 9.92
C PHE A 36 -17.60 -18.05 9.76
N VAL A 37 -16.97 -17.70 8.66
CA VAL A 37 -16.85 -16.31 8.19
C VAL A 37 -17.40 -16.22 6.77
N MET A 38 -18.21 -15.21 6.52
CA MET A 38 -18.61 -14.80 5.17
C MET A 38 -17.68 -13.73 4.67
N LEU A 39 -17.10 -13.97 3.51
CA LEU A 39 -16.33 -13.00 2.77
C LEU A 39 -17.21 -12.38 1.68
N ARG A 40 -17.11 -11.06 1.51
CA ARG A 40 -17.68 -10.32 0.39
C ARG A 40 -16.54 -9.68 -0.38
N ASP A 41 -16.39 -10.02 -1.66
CA ASP A 41 -15.28 -9.57 -2.50
C ASP A 41 -13.89 -9.88 -1.86
N GLY A 42 -13.77 -11.02 -1.17
CA GLY A 42 -12.57 -11.46 -0.47
C GLY A 42 -12.32 -10.82 0.91
N LEU A 43 -13.23 -9.96 1.38
CA LEU A 43 -13.14 -9.26 2.67
C LEU A 43 -14.13 -9.86 3.67
N GLU A 44 -13.74 -9.93 4.96
CA GLU A 44 -14.62 -10.42 6.02
C GLU A 44 -15.82 -9.48 6.19
N TYR A 45 -17.00 -10.02 5.99
CA TYR A 45 -18.25 -9.28 5.99
C TYR A 45 -19.13 -9.62 7.20
N ALA A 46 -19.29 -10.91 7.51
CA ALA A 46 -20.04 -11.36 8.67
C ALA A 46 -19.40 -12.59 9.31
N TYR A 47 -19.48 -12.69 10.63
CA TYR A 47 -19.13 -13.87 11.40
C TYR A 47 -20.38 -14.63 11.81
N PHE A 48 -20.33 -15.95 11.74
CA PHE A 48 -21.44 -16.81 12.07
C PHE A 48 -21.09 -17.73 13.23
N LYS A 49 -21.99 -17.80 14.20
CA LYS A 49 -21.97 -18.74 15.30
C LYS A 49 -23.24 -19.57 15.31
N PHE A 50 -23.10 -20.88 15.32
CA PHE A 50 -24.24 -21.77 15.52
C PHE A 50 -24.44 -22.02 17.01
N GLU A 51 -25.63 -21.72 17.55
CA GLU A 51 -25.99 -21.93 18.94
C GLU A 51 -27.35 -22.58 19.07
N GLU A 52 -27.45 -23.64 19.88
CA GLU A 52 -28.71 -24.35 20.12
C GLU A 52 -29.76 -23.50 20.85
N THR A 53 -29.33 -22.47 21.62
CA THR A 53 -30.23 -21.67 22.46
C THR A 53 -30.66 -20.32 21.86
N GLY A 54 -30.06 -19.90 20.74
CA GLY A 54 -30.42 -18.65 20.07
C GLY A 54 -30.14 -17.35 20.83
N ARG A 55 -29.40 -17.41 21.93
CA ARG A 55 -29.13 -16.22 22.75
C ARG A 55 -27.66 -16.09 23.07
N MET A 56 -27.05 -15.03 22.57
CA MET A 56 -25.72 -14.64 23.00
C MET A 56 -25.76 -13.97 24.38
N SER A 57 -24.89 -14.39 25.29
CA SER A 57 -24.77 -13.73 26.60
C SER A 57 -24.24 -12.30 26.45
N ARG A 58 -24.65 -11.38 27.33
CA ARG A 58 -24.11 -10.00 27.35
C ARG A 58 -22.59 -9.96 27.48
N LYS A 59 -21.98 -10.93 28.15
CA LYS A 59 -20.54 -11.05 28.27
C LYS A 59 -19.88 -11.45 26.95
N ALA A 60 -20.50 -12.38 26.21
CA ALA A 60 -20.04 -12.75 24.87
C ALA A 60 -20.17 -11.57 23.89
N MET A 61 -21.27 -10.80 23.95
CA MET A 61 -21.45 -9.59 23.13
C MET A 61 -20.34 -8.55 23.37
N GLY A 62 -19.97 -8.27 24.62
CA GLY A 62 -18.87 -7.34 24.94
C GLY A 62 -17.52 -7.82 24.43
N ILE A 63 -17.23 -9.14 24.53
CA ILE A 63 -16.02 -9.73 23.98
C ILE A 63 -16.01 -9.63 22.44
N HIS A 64 -17.13 -9.75 21.78
CA HIS A 64 -17.24 -9.65 20.33
C HIS A 64 -17.10 -8.22 19.83
N GLU A 65 -17.67 -7.22 20.52
CA GLU A 65 -17.45 -5.79 20.20
C GLU A 65 -15.96 -5.43 20.21
N GLU A 66 -15.20 -5.96 21.15
CA GLU A 66 -13.74 -5.70 21.24
C GLU A 66 -12.92 -6.53 20.26
N LYS A 67 -13.38 -7.72 19.87
CA LYS A 67 -12.62 -8.70 19.09
C LYS A 67 -13.11 -8.88 17.65
N MET A 68 -14.24 -8.30 17.27
CA MET A 68 -14.68 -8.29 15.88
C MET A 68 -13.65 -7.54 15.05
N GLY A 69 -12.96 -8.25 14.19
CA GLY A 69 -12.00 -7.68 13.25
C GLY A 69 -12.64 -6.65 12.31
N THR A 70 -12.68 -6.92 11.02
CA THR A 70 -13.26 -6.01 10.02
C THR A 70 -14.71 -6.31 9.67
N ALA A 71 -15.27 -7.44 10.12
CA ALA A 71 -16.65 -7.81 9.82
C ALA A 71 -17.66 -6.82 10.41
N SER A 72 -18.68 -6.50 9.61
CA SER A 72 -19.73 -5.55 9.97
C SER A 72 -20.87 -6.18 10.77
N PHE A 73 -20.99 -7.49 10.70
CA PHE A 73 -22.09 -8.21 11.33
C PHE A 73 -21.58 -9.42 12.10
N TYR A 74 -22.29 -9.71 13.19
CA TYR A 74 -22.22 -10.98 13.86
C TYR A 74 -23.57 -11.66 13.80
N VAL A 75 -23.61 -12.90 13.32
CA VAL A 75 -24.85 -13.63 13.08
C VAL A 75 -24.89 -14.88 13.95
N VAL A 76 -25.90 -14.98 14.80
CA VAL A 76 -26.17 -16.19 15.56
C VAL A 76 -27.20 -17.01 14.80
N LEU A 77 -26.82 -18.24 14.45
CA LEU A 77 -27.64 -19.19 13.72
C LEU A 77 -28.32 -20.15 14.71
N ASN A 78 -29.60 -20.41 14.50
CA ASN A 78 -30.34 -21.38 15.27
C ASN A 78 -30.96 -22.44 14.36
N ASP A 79 -31.11 -23.63 14.93
CA ASP A 79 -31.91 -24.68 14.33
C ASP A 79 -33.38 -24.27 14.26
N THR A 80 -34.01 -24.56 13.15
CA THR A 80 -35.46 -24.47 13.06
C THR A 80 -36.05 -25.82 13.47
N ASP A 81 -37.19 -25.84 14.11
CA ASP A 81 -37.90 -27.07 14.53
C ASP A 81 -38.34 -27.97 13.36
N ALA A 82 -37.86 -27.70 12.15
CA ALA A 82 -38.13 -28.49 10.97
C ALA A 82 -37.34 -29.80 10.94
N PHE A 83 -37.98 -30.89 10.55
CA PHE A 83 -37.38 -32.23 10.53
C PHE A 83 -36.14 -32.32 9.56
N ILE A 84 -36.12 -31.53 8.53
CA ILE A 84 -34.95 -31.29 7.65
C ILE A 84 -34.95 -29.80 7.28
N PRO A 85 -34.21 -28.96 7.97
CA PRO A 85 -34.20 -27.54 7.67
C PRO A 85 -33.51 -27.29 6.33
N THR A 86 -34.16 -26.49 5.50
CA THR A 86 -33.56 -25.93 4.27
C THR A 86 -33.01 -24.54 4.51
N SER A 87 -33.43 -23.86 5.58
CA SER A 87 -32.92 -22.57 6.04
C SER A 87 -32.75 -22.57 7.55
N LEU A 88 -31.93 -21.66 8.07
CA LEU A 88 -31.67 -21.45 9.49
C LEU A 88 -32.25 -20.11 9.93
N SER A 89 -32.71 -20.04 11.17
CA SER A 89 -33.05 -18.76 11.78
C SER A 89 -31.77 -17.99 12.14
N CYS A 90 -31.72 -16.73 11.76
CA CYS A 90 -30.60 -15.84 11.96
C CYS A 90 -30.98 -14.72 12.91
N LYS A 91 -30.15 -14.47 13.91
CA LYS A 91 -30.19 -13.24 14.69
C LYS A 91 -28.94 -12.43 14.39
N VAL A 92 -29.11 -11.31 13.72
CA VAL A 92 -28.05 -10.46 13.20
C VAL A 92 -27.79 -9.33 14.17
N TYR A 93 -26.53 -9.17 14.57
CA TYR A 93 -26.04 -8.13 15.43
C TYR A 93 -25.13 -7.21 14.62
N PRO A 94 -25.57 -6.00 14.22
CA PRO A 94 -24.71 -5.03 13.56
C PRO A 94 -23.61 -4.55 14.50
N ARG A 95 -22.36 -4.49 14.03
CA ARG A 95 -21.20 -4.06 14.82
C ARG A 95 -21.40 -2.69 15.46
N ASN A 96 -22.02 -1.78 14.73
CA ASN A 96 -22.19 -0.40 15.16
C ASN A 96 -23.28 -0.22 16.21
N ASN A 97 -24.20 -1.16 16.30
CA ASN A 97 -25.30 -1.12 17.23
C ASN A 97 -25.75 -2.53 17.63
N MET A 98 -24.96 -3.22 18.42
CA MET A 98 -25.24 -4.56 18.91
C MET A 98 -26.57 -4.67 19.68
N LYS A 99 -27.17 -3.52 20.06
CA LYS A 99 -28.48 -3.49 20.72
C LYS A 99 -29.65 -3.51 19.75
N SER A 100 -29.44 -3.18 18.48
CA SER A 100 -30.45 -3.16 17.43
C SER A 100 -30.45 -4.46 16.60
N ALA A 101 -30.30 -5.61 17.27
CA ALA A 101 -30.36 -6.89 16.59
C ALA A 101 -31.71 -7.08 15.88
N PHE A 102 -31.67 -7.66 14.69
CA PHE A 102 -32.86 -8.07 13.94
C PHE A 102 -32.84 -9.56 13.66
N GLU A 103 -33.99 -10.12 13.31
CA GLU A 103 -34.16 -11.55 13.05
C GLU A 103 -34.59 -11.76 11.60
N CYS A 104 -33.99 -12.74 10.93
CA CYS A 104 -34.33 -13.18 9.57
C CYS A 104 -34.03 -14.70 9.43
N ASP A 105 -34.20 -15.24 8.24
CA ASP A 105 -33.69 -16.57 7.90
C ASP A 105 -32.47 -16.47 6.95
N THR A 106 -31.80 -17.59 6.71
CA THR A 106 -30.61 -17.60 5.82
C THR A 106 -30.95 -17.23 4.39
N ASP A 107 -32.17 -17.48 3.94
CA ASP A 107 -32.59 -17.22 2.56
C ASP A 107 -32.80 -15.73 2.29
N SER A 108 -33.25 -14.97 3.30
CA SER A 108 -33.41 -13.52 3.24
C SER A 108 -32.22 -12.74 3.83
N LEU A 109 -31.19 -13.43 4.32
CA LEU A 109 -30.09 -12.82 5.06
C LEU A 109 -29.36 -11.75 4.22
N LEU A 110 -28.99 -12.06 2.97
CA LEU A 110 -28.24 -11.11 2.13
C LEU A 110 -29.05 -9.85 1.81
N GLU A 111 -30.36 -9.99 1.57
CA GLU A 111 -31.25 -8.85 1.33
C GLU A 111 -31.33 -7.96 2.58
N ASN A 112 -31.53 -8.56 3.76
CA ASN A 112 -31.57 -7.82 5.03
C ASN A 112 -30.25 -7.15 5.39
N LEU A 113 -29.11 -7.80 5.13
CA LEU A 113 -27.79 -7.19 5.33
C LEU A 113 -27.56 -6.04 4.34
N GLY A 114 -28.00 -6.19 3.09
CA GLY A 114 -27.92 -5.16 2.06
C GLY A 114 -28.82 -3.95 2.39
N GLU A 115 -30.03 -4.17 2.90
CA GLU A 115 -30.91 -3.10 3.37
C GLU A 115 -30.31 -2.35 4.57
N TYR A 116 -29.66 -3.06 5.49
CA TYR A 116 -29.00 -2.45 6.62
C TYR A 116 -27.79 -1.60 6.19
N ASP A 117 -26.96 -2.12 5.28
CA ASP A 117 -25.84 -1.38 4.70
C ASP A 117 -26.31 -0.17 3.89
N SER A 118 -27.47 -0.28 3.25
CA SER A 118 -28.06 0.78 2.44
C SER A 118 -28.86 1.81 3.26
N ASN A 119 -28.87 1.70 4.59
CA ASN A 119 -29.67 2.58 5.45
C ASN A 119 -29.12 4.02 5.38
N PRO A 120 -29.87 4.97 4.78
CA PRO A 120 -29.39 6.33 4.51
C PRO A 120 -29.16 7.19 5.76
N ASN A 121 -29.54 6.69 6.94
CA ASN A 121 -29.38 7.44 8.19
C ASN A 121 -27.94 7.47 8.74
N ILE A 122 -26.99 6.80 8.10
CA ILE A 122 -25.57 6.83 8.48
C ILE A 122 -24.75 7.29 7.27
N SER A 123 -24.97 8.51 6.84
CA SER A 123 -24.11 9.12 5.81
C SER A 123 -22.79 9.57 6.44
N ILE A 124 -21.67 9.17 5.85
CA ILE A 124 -20.38 9.78 6.15
C ILE A 124 -20.36 11.16 5.49
N THR A 125 -19.88 12.15 6.22
CA THR A 125 -19.62 13.49 5.68
C THR A 125 -18.12 13.71 5.47
N ILE A 126 -17.77 14.69 4.66
CA ILE A 126 -16.37 15.11 4.47
C ILE A 126 -15.73 15.49 5.81
N GLU A 127 -16.49 16.17 6.70
CA GLU A 127 -15.99 16.56 8.02
C GLU A 127 -15.75 15.34 8.91
N ASP A 128 -16.59 14.30 8.84
CA ASP A 128 -16.38 13.04 9.56
C ASP A 128 -15.06 12.37 9.14
N VAL A 129 -14.77 12.36 7.84
CA VAL A 129 -13.51 11.82 7.29
C VAL A 129 -12.32 12.67 7.76
N ALA A 130 -12.43 13.99 7.67
CA ALA A 130 -11.41 14.90 8.12
C ALA A 130 -11.11 14.70 9.62
N ASP A 131 -12.15 14.71 10.45
CA ASP A 131 -12.06 14.50 11.89
C ASP A 131 -11.47 13.13 12.25
N PHE A 132 -11.82 12.08 11.51
CA PHE A 132 -11.25 10.76 11.69
C PHE A 132 -9.73 10.77 11.57
N PHE A 133 -9.20 11.42 10.55
CA PHE A 133 -7.76 11.53 10.37
C PHE A 133 -7.11 12.51 11.36
N GLU A 134 -7.83 13.55 11.80
CA GLU A 134 -7.33 14.53 12.77
C GLU A 134 -7.31 13.98 14.21
N LYS A 135 -8.27 13.18 14.59
CA LYS A 135 -8.56 12.70 15.97
C LYS A 135 -7.46 11.91 16.67
N THR A 136 -6.25 11.90 16.21
CA THR A 136 -5.15 11.41 17.04
C THR A 136 -3.91 12.10 16.59
N TYR A 137 -3.34 13.06 17.40
CA TYR A 137 -2.05 12.89 17.52
C TYR A 137 -1.01 13.87 17.82
N SER A 138 0.16 13.48 17.95
CA SER A 138 1.33 14.26 18.27
C SER A 138 1.43 15.50 17.36
N SER A 139 1.85 16.62 17.92
CA SER A 139 1.96 17.92 17.22
C SER A 139 2.77 17.81 15.90
N LEU A 140 3.74 16.88 15.84
CA LEU A 140 4.56 16.64 14.67
C LEU A 140 3.75 16.04 13.50
N ILE A 141 2.95 15.02 13.76
CA ILE A 141 2.12 14.36 12.74
C ILE A 141 0.95 15.26 12.36
N ARG A 142 0.38 15.95 13.34
CA ARG A 142 -0.70 16.91 13.09
C ARG A 142 -0.25 18.02 12.12
N GLY A 143 0.94 18.58 12.33
CA GLY A 143 1.50 19.58 11.40
C GLY A 143 1.71 19.04 9.97
N ARG A 144 2.19 17.81 9.84
CA ARG A 144 2.40 17.17 8.52
C ARG A 144 1.09 16.87 7.80
N MET A 145 0.09 16.40 8.54
CA MET A 145 -1.21 16.05 7.99
C MET A 145 -2.09 17.27 7.66
N GLN A 146 -1.67 18.47 8.04
CA GLN A 146 -2.47 19.68 7.81
C GLN A 146 -2.83 19.90 6.35
N THR A 147 -1.87 19.70 5.43
CA THR A 147 -2.12 19.85 3.99
C THR A 147 -3.17 18.84 3.49
N PHE A 148 -3.06 17.58 3.91
CA PHE A 148 -4.06 16.56 3.60
C PHE A 148 -5.44 16.96 4.14
N MET A 149 -5.52 17.35 5.41
CA MET A 149 -6.78 17.73 6.06
C MET A 149 -7.44 18.94 5.41
N SER A 150 -6.64 19.98 5.06
CA SER A 150 -7.15 21.15 4.36
C SER A 150 -7.73 20.77 2.99
N ARG A 151 -7.05 19.93 2.24
CA ARG A 151 -7.54 19.44 0.94
C ARG A 151 -8.83 18.64 1.07
N VAL A 152 -8.91 17.74 2.05
CA VAL A 152 -10.16 16.99 2.33
C VAL A 152 -11.32 17.94 2.60
N ARG A 153 -11.12 18.98 3.43
CA ARG A 153 -12.18 19.94 3.78
C ARG A 153 -12.55 20.91 2.64
N GLU A 154 -11.68 21.11 1.67
CA GLU A 154 -11.93 21.96 0.51
C GLU A 154 -12.80 21.27 -0.55
N GLU A 155 -12.90 19.93 -0.53
CA GLU A 155 -13.70 19.18 -1.48
C GLU A 155 -15.20 19.38 -1.26
N LYS A 156 -15.96 19.27 -2.35
CA LYS A 156 -17.42 19.44 -2.34
C LYS A 156 -18.15 18.12 -2.30
N GLU A 157 -17.60 17.12 -2.96
CA GLU A 157 -18.21 15.81 -3.09
C GLU A 157 -17.39 14.78 -2.30
N LEU A 158 -18.06 13.98 -1.48
CA LEU A 158 -17.41 12.93 -0.70
C LEU A 158 -16.74 11.87 -1.59
N SER A 159 -17.36 11.58 -2.74
CA SER A 159 -16.84 10.63 -3.73
C SER A 159 -15.49 11.01 -4.33
N ASP A 160 -15.09 12.29 -4.26
CA ASP A 160 -13.77 12.72 -4.69
C ASP A 160 -12.69 12.34 -3.68
N VAL A 161 -13.07 12.18 -2.40
CA VAL A 161 -12.17 11.90 -1.27
C VAL A 161 -12.10 10.42 -0.96
N ILE A 162 -13.24 9.75 -0.89
CA ILE A 162 -13.34 8.33 -0.51
C ILE A 162 -14.17 7.52 -1.49
N GLU A 163 -13.90 6.23 -1.51
CA GLU A 163 -14.76 5.19 -2.06
C GLU A 163 -15.47 4.51 -0.88
N ASP A 164 -16.78 4.69 -0.78
CA ASP A 164 -17.60 4.07 0.26
C ASP A 164 -18.11 2.71 -0.23
N HIS A 165 -17.74 1.65 0.48
CA HIS A 165 -18.14 0.27 0.20
C HIS A 165 -19.16 -0.27 1.22
N GLY A 166 -19.85 0.61 1.95
CA GLY A 166 -20.88 0.28 2.92
C GLY A 166 -20.35 -0.16 4.27
N THR A 167 -19.43 -1.11 4.33
CA THR A 167 -18.81 -1.63 5.56
C THR A 167 -17.43 -1.07 5.82
N TYR A 168 -16.77 -0.60 4.80
CA TYR A 168 -15.48 0.06 4.86
C TYR A 168 -15.42 1.20 3.85
N PHE A 169 -14.46 2.09 4.03
CA PHE A 169 -14.11 3.10 3.05
C PHE A 169 -12.60 3.11 2.79
N MET A 170 -12.25 3.47 1.58
CA MET A 170 -10.87 3.71 1.18
C MET A 170 -10.75 5.15 0.69
N LEU A 171 -9.58 5.74 0.81
CA LEU A 171 -9.29 6.97 0.08
C LEU A 171 -9.27 6.70 -1.42
N THR A 172 -9.73 7.65 -2.22
CA THR A 172 -9.49 7.61 -3.66
C THR A 172 -7.99 7.58 -3.94
N PRO A 173 -7.51 7.07 -5.09
CA PRO A 173 -6.07 6.99 -5.38
C PRO A 173 -5.33 8.31 -5.21
N GLN A 174 -5.96 9.43 -5.57
CA GLN A 174 -5.41 10.77 -5.40
C GLN A 174 -5.23 11.12 -3.92
N TYR A 175 -6.25 10.88 -3.09
CA TYR A 175 -6.22 11.19 -1.67
C TYR A 175 -5.37 10.21 -0.87
N GLU A 176 -5.29 8.94 -1.27
CA GLU A 176 -4.36 7.97 -0.67
C GLU A 176 -2.90 8.43 -0.90
N ARG A 177 -2.57 8.87 -2.11
CA ARG A 177 -1.25 9.46 -2.41
C ARG A 177 -0.97 10.67 -1.54
N LEU A 178 -1.90 11.60 -1.44
CA LEU A 178 -1.76 12.82 -0.63
C LEU A 178 -1.60 12.49 0.85
N PHE A 179 -2.36 11.52 1.35
CA PHE A 179 -2.27 11.02 2.72
C PHE A 179 -0.86 10.50 3.03
N PHE A 180 -0.33 9.59 2.21
CA PHE A 180 0.99 9.03 2.44
C PHE A 180 2.12 10.04 2.24
N CYS A 181 2.04 10.91 1.26
CA CYS A 181 3.00 12.00 1.10
C CYS A 181 3.04 12.91 2.34
N SER A 182 1.87 13.20 2.91
CA SER A 182 1.77 13.99 4.15
C SER A 182 2.29 13.20 5.34
N LEU A 183 1.92 11.94 5.49
CA LEU A 183 2.37 11.06 6.58
C LEU A 183 3.90 10.90 6.58
N LEU A 184 4.50 10.69 5.41
CA LEU A 184 5.95 10.50 5.25
C LEU A 184 6.76 11.81 5.34
N GLY A 185 6.12 12.92 5.68
CA GLY A 185 6.80 14.16 6.03
C GLY A 185 7.17 15.07 4.88
N SER A 186 6.51 14.92 3.75
CA SER A 186 6.63 15.84 2.62
C SER A 186 5.67 17.01 2.79
N THR A 187 5.91 17.89 3.79
CA THR A 187 5.10 19.11 3.99
C THR A 187 5.15 20.07 2.80
N SER A 188 6.16 19.92 1.93
CA SER A 188 6.32 20.71 0.69
C SER A 188 5.82 19.97 -0.55
N GLY A 189 5.06 18.87 -0.40
CA GLY A 189 4.63 18.03 -1.52
C GLY A 189 5.67 16.98 -1.92
N THR A 190 5.49 16.40 -3.09
CA THR A 190 6.41 15.44 -3.72
C THR A 190 7.81 16.05 -3.85
N PRO A 191 8.91 15.31 -3.54
CA PRO A 191 10.25 15.78 -3.79
C PRO A 191 10.42 16.21 -5.26
N LYS A 192 10.88 17.43 -5.49
CA LYS A 192 11.05 17.95 -6.86
C LYS A 192 12.34 17.50 -7.54
N ARG A 193 13.27 16.96 -6.77
CA ARG A 193 14.57 16.46 -7.23
C ARG A 193 15.05 15.34 -6.33
N LEU A 194 15.79 14.41 -6.93
CA LEU A 194 16.54 13.35 -6.22
C LEU A 194 17.87 13.07 -6.91
N CYS A 195 18.79 12.46 -6.20
CA CYS A 195 20.03 11.94 -6.78
C CYS A 195 20.10 10.41 -6.63
N ARG A 196 20.70 9.74 -7.60
CA ARG A 196 20.86 8.28 -7.62
C ARG A 196 22.28 7.90 -7.99
N TYR A 197 22.92 7.14 -7.14
CA TYR A 197 24.23 6.56 -7.41
C TYR A 197 24.07 5.22 -8.14
N THR A 198 24.93 4.97 -9.12
CA THR A 198 24.93 3.71 -9.87
C THR A 198 26.26 3.48 -10.57
N SER A 199 26.50 2.26 -11.05
CA SER A 199 27.69 1.98 -11.86
C SER A 199 27.62 2.65 -13.25
N LEU A 200 28.76 2.94 -13.83
CA LEU A 200 28.86 3.41 -15.21
C LEU A 200 28.24 2.39 -16.18
N ALA A 201 28.39 1.09 -15.92
CA ALA A 201 27.82 0.03 -16.73
C ALA A 201 26.28 0.04 -16.71
N SER A 202 25.68 0.32 -15.56
CA SER A 202 24.21 0.46 -15.45
C SER A 202 23.71 1.67 -16.21
N LEU A 203 24.36 2.83 -16.11
CA LEU A 203 24.03 4.01 -16.90
C LEU A 203 24.18 3.72 -18.40
N PHE A 204 25.30 3.11 -18.82
CA PHE A 204 25.53 2.74 -20.21
C PHE A 204 24.40 1.87 -20.76
N ARG A 205 23.94 0.87 -20.00
CA ARG A 205 22.81 0.02 -20.39
C ARG A 205 21.53 0.83 -20.55
N THR A 206 21.19 1.68 -19.59
CA THR A 206 20.00 2.55 -19.63
C THR A 206 19.99 3.42 -20.89
N LEU A 207 21.09 4.06 -21.21
CA LEU A 207 21.22 4.93 -22.40
C LEU A 207 21.23 4.13 -23.70
N SER A 208 21.90 2.97 -23.75
CA SER A 208 21.98 2.12 -24.94
C SER A 208 20.62 1.49 -25.27
N GLU A 209 19.92 1.01 -24.26
CA GLU A 209 18.60 0.43 -24.40
C GLU A 209 17.50 1.51 -24.50
N LYS A 210 17.83 2.78 -24.20
CA LYS A 210 16.90 3.90 -24.16
C LYS A 210 15.71 3.67 -23.21
N GLN A 211 15.96 2.96 -22.13
CA GLN A 211 14.94 2.55 -21.19
C GLN A 211 15.42 2.64 -19.74
N GLN A 212 14.64 3.24 -18.88
CA GLN A 212 14.86 3.20 -17.44
C GLN A 212 14.16 1.96 -16.86
N SER A 213 14.91 1.17 -16.09
CA SER A 213 14.40 0.00 -15.41
C SER A 213 14.06 0.30 -13.96
N MET A 214 12.96 -0.29 -13.49
CA MET A 214 12.61 -0.38 -12.08
C MET A 214 12.50 -1.85 -11.67
N CYS A 215 13.00 -2.22 -10.50
CA CYS A 215 13.01 -3.60 -10.02
C CYS A 215 11.78 -3.86 -9.14
N SER A 216 11.23 -5.07 -9.24
CA SER A 216 10.15 -5.51 -8.34
C SER A 216 10.63 -5.53 -6.89
N THR A 217 9.73 -5.19 -5.98
CA THR A 217 9.98 -5.20 -4.53
C THR A 217 10.29 -6.60 -3.99
N VAL A 218 9.80 -7.66 -4.64
CA VAL A 218 10.13 -9.07 -4.33
C VAL A 218 11.64 -9.35 -4.39
N CYS A 219 12.37 -8.58 -5.19
CA CYS A 219 13.78 -8.79 -5.48
C CYS A 219 14.70 -7.77 -4.82
N MET A 220 14.22 -7.07 -3.80
CA MET A 220 15.07 -6.17 -3.01
C MET A 220 16.21 -6.92 -2.35
N ASN A 221 17.38 -6.30 -2.33
CA ASN A 221 18.61 -6.92 -1.80
C ASN A 221 18.48 -7.28 -0.32
N ASP A 222 17.71 -6.54 0.43
CA ASP A 222 17.45 -6.78 1.84
C ASP A 222 16.01 -7.27 2.06
N LYS A 223 15.87 -8.58 2.28
CA LYS A 223 14.58 -9.20 2.60
C LYS A 223 14.00 -8.72 3.93
N THR A 224 14.86 -8.25 4.85
CA THR A 224 14.42 -7.75 6.16
C THR A 224 13.70 -6.42 6.06
N GLU A 225 13.93 -5.63 5.00
CA GLU A 225 13.20 -4.39 4.76
C GLU A 225 11.70 -4.65 4.56
N ASN A 226 11.33 -5.67 3.80
CA ASN A 226 9.94 -6.00 3.53
C ASN A 226 9.19 -6.41 4.81
N ASP A 227 9.88 -7.15 5.69
CA ASP A 227 9.29 -7.68 6.91
C ASP A 227 9.25 -6.62 8.03
N TYR A 228 10.10 -5.59 7.97
CA TYR A 228 10.26 -4.62 9.04
C TYR A 228 8.95 -3.89 9.39
N ALA A 229 8.35 -3.26 8.43
CA ALA A 229 7.13 -2.47 8.65
C ALA A 229 5.91 -3.38 8.91
N GLN A 230 5.84 -4.55 8.26
CA GLN A 230 4.79 -5.55 8.52
C GLN A 230 4.87 -6.05 9.96
N LYS A 231 6.08 -6.37 10.44
CA LYS A 231 6.30 -6.79 11.83
C LYS A 231 5.86 -5.71 12.81
N PHE A 232 6.24 -4.45 12.57
CA PHE A 232 5.85 -3.33 13.42
C PHE A 232 4.31 -3.19 13.52
N ILE A 233 3.60 -3.27 12.39
CA ILE A 233 2.14 -3.20 12.37
C ILE A 233 1.54 -4.42 13.08
N SER A 234 2.09 -5.62 12.86
CA SER A 234 1.59 -6.83 13.49
C SER A 234 1.77 -6.83 15.00
N GLU A 235 2.87 -6.29 15.51
CA GLU A 235 3.10 -6.11 16.94
C GLU A 235 2.17 -5.04 17.56
N ALA A 236 1.88 -3.98 16.83
CA ALA A 236 0.97 -2.92 17.28
C ALA A 236 -0.51 -3.32 17.25
N MET A 237 -0.89 -4.29 16.41
CA MET A 237 -2.27 -4.73 16.17
C MET A 237 -2.40 -6.25 16.16
N PRO A 238 -1.98 -6.96 17.21
CA PRO A 238 -1.86 -8.44 17.19
C PRO A 238 -3.20 -9.16 16.98
N GLN A 239 -4.32 -8.50 17.11
CA GLN A 239 -5.67 -9.08 16.98
C GLN A 239 -6.45 -8.55 15.76
N SER A 240 -5.80 -7.84 14.83
CA SER A 240 -6.52 -7.30 13.68
C SER A 240 -6.41 -8.21 12.46
N ASN A 241 -7.53 -8.38 11.74
CA ASN A 241 -7.57 -9.09 10.46
C ASN A 241 -6.75 -8.41 9.35
N VAL A 242 -6.29 -7.20 9.58
CA VAL A 242 -5.33 -6.51 8.69
C VAL A 242 -4.05 -7.33 8.55
N ILE A 243 -3.62 -7.99 9.64
CA ILE A 243 -2.41 -8.83 9.63
C ILE A 243 -2.61 -10.09 8.82
N SER A 244 -3.74 -10.78 9.01
CA SER A 244 -4.05 -11.97 8.20
C SER A 244 -4.19 -11.61 6.72
N ARG A 245 -4.67 -10.42 6.39
CA ARG A 245 -4.72 -9.90 5.02
C ARG A 245 -3.34 -9.52 4.48
N LEU A 246 -2.50 -8.87 5.27
CA LEU A 246 -1.10 -8.61 4.91
C LEU A 246 -0.34 -9.91 4.69
N GLN A 247 -0.52 -10.89 5.57
CA GLN A 247 0.11 -12.21 5.47
C GLN A 247 -0.46 -13.04 4.32
N ALA A 248 -1.77 -13.01 4.08
CA ALA A 248 -2.40 -13.68 2.94
C ALA A 248 -1.99 -13.06 1.61
N ARG A 249 -1.80 -11.74 1.55
CA ARG A 249 -1.25 -11.06 0.36
C ARG A 249 0.25 -11.27 0.22
N ALA A 250 1.01 -11.29 1.29
CA ALA A 250 2.44 -11.61 1.26
C ALA A 250 2.70 -13.09 0.89
N SER A 251 1.81 -14.00 1.26
CA SER A 251 1.87 -15.42 0.85
C SER A 251 1.36 -15.64 -0.59
N SER A 252 0.53 -14.75 -1.14
CA SER A 252 0.29 -14.71 -2.58
C SER A 252 1.45 -13.98 -3.24
N LEU A 253 2.35 -14.71 -3.88
CA LEU A 253 3.46 -14.20 -4.72
C LEU A 253 3.05 -13.08 -5.70
N ASN A 254 1.75 -12.80 -5.82
CA ASN A 254 1.17 -11.92 -6.81
C ASN A 254 1.19 -10.43 -6.40
N ALA A 255 1.00 -10.08 -5.12
CA ALA A 255 0.82 -8.67 -4.77
C ALA A 255 2.13 -7.85 -4.84
N ASP A 256 3.25 -8.39 -4.30
CA ASP A 256 4.54 -7.71 -4.36
C ASP A 256 5.20 -7.81 -5.75
N THR A 257 4.75 -8.75 -6.57
CA THR A 257 5.27 -8.95 -7.92
C THR A 257 4.99 -7.77 -8.84
N PHE A 258 3.94 -7.00 -8.56
CA PHE A 258 3.48 -5.88 -9.38
C PHE A 258 3.87 -4.49 -8.85
N SER A 259 4.64 -4.44 -7.77
CA SER A 259 5.19 -3.20 -7.22
C SER A 259 6.68 -3.07 -7.58
N PHE A 260 7.05 -1.95 -8.19
CA PHE A 260 8.41 -1.71 -8.68
C PHE A 260 8.98 -0.45 -8.07
N ILE A 261 10.24 -0.51 -7.67
CA ILE A 261 10.91 0.61 -6.99
C ILE A 261 12.16 1.06 -7.76
N LEU A 262 12.33 2.38 -7.79
CA LEU A 262 13.60 3.02 -8.08
C LEU A 262 13.99 3.87 -6.87
N SER A 263 15.09 3.48 -6.23
CA SER A 263 15.64 4.18 -5.07
C SER A 263 16.65 5.23 -5.49
N GLY A 264 16.55 6.38 -4.85
CA GLY A 264 17.54 7.47 -4.91
C GLY A 264 17.68 8.08 -3.52
N SER A 265 18.39 9.18 -3.40
CA SER A 265 18.60 9.92 -2.17
C SER A 265 18.19 11.38 -2.35
N ARG A 266 17.98 12.08 -1.23
CA ARG A 266 17.75 13.54 -1.25
C ARG A 266 18.95 14.27 -1.83
N MET A 267 18.71 15.46 -2.39
CA MET A 267 19.78 16.30 -2.96
C MET A 267 20.83 16.76 -1.93
N SER A 268 20.58 16.64 -0.62
CA SER A 268 21.59 16.77 0.45
C SER A 268 22.73 15.75 0.32
N LYS A 269 22.45 14.61 -0.31
CA LYS A 269 23.39 13.50 -0.54
C LYS A 269 24.05 13.53 -1.92
N LYS A 270 23.83 14.60 -2.70
CA LYS A 270 24.56 14.77 -3.95
C LYS A 270 26.06 14.88 -3.66
N ASP A 271 26.86 14.11 -4.35
CA ASP A 271 28.31 14.06 -4.18
C ASP A 271 28.80 13.70 -2.75
N ASP A 272 28.09 12.79 -2.07
CA ASP A 272 28.42 12.27 -0.73
C ASP A 272 29.37 11.08 -0.83
N LEU A 273 30.48 11.11 -0.10
CA LEU A 273 31.53 10.07 -0.16
C LEU A 273 31.02 8.68 0.25
N ASN A 274 30.13 8.60 1.25
CA ASN A 274 29.60 7.32 1.70
C ASN A 274 28.68 6.73 0.62
N MET A 275 27.84 7.58 0.00
CA MET A 275 26.99 7.16 -1.11
C MET A 275 27.79 6.70 -2.33
N TRP A 276 28.91 7.36 -2.62
CA TRP A 276 29.84 6.94 -3.67
C TRP A 276 30.41 5.53 -3.41
N ARG A 277 30.79 5.26 -2.17
CA ARG A 277 31.34 3.94 -1.77
C ARG A 277 30.27 2.84 -1.80
N LEU A 278 29.09 3.13 -1.26
CA LEU A 278 28.03 2.13 -1.12
C LEU A 278 27.33 1.81 -2.45
N TYR A 279 27.03 2.83 -3.23
CA TYR A 279 26.14 2.72 -4.40
C TYR A 279 26.77 3.18 -5.71
N GLY A 280 27.88 3.88 -5.68
CA GLY A 280 28.59 4.42 -6.83
C GLY A 280 29.74 3.53 -7.35
N ASP A 281 29.61 2.20 -7.24
CA ASP A 281 30.63 1.24 -7.70
C ASP A 281 32.04 1.56 -7.13
N ASP A 282 32.11 1.67 -5.82
CA ASP A 282 33.31 2.11 -5.11
C ASP A 282 33.91 3.40 -5.72
N SER A 283 33.03 4.36 -5.95
CA SER A 283 33.35 5.69 -6.50
C SER A 283 33.84 5.72 -7.96
N LYS A 284 33.74 4.59 -8.67
CA LYS A 284 34.03 4.47 -10.11
C LYS A 284 32.82 4.67 -11.01
N GLY A 285 31.65 4.81 -10.40
CA GLY A 285 30.36 4.97 -11.09
C GLY A 285 30.00 6.43 -11.34
N VAL A 286 28.69 6.68 -11.32
CA VAL A 286 28.08 7.98 -11.59
C VAL A 286 27.02 8.30 -10.55
N CYS A 287 26.79 9.59 -10.31
CA CYS A 287 25.63 10.08 -9.58
C CYS A 287 24.72 10.83 -10.56
N LEU A 288 23.48 10.36 -10.69
CA LEU A 288 22.46 10.91 -11.58
C LEU A 288 21.56 11.84 -10.78
N TRP A 289 21.40 13.07 -11.23
CA TRP A 289 20.42 13.99 -10.64
C TRP A 289 19.19 14.01 -11.53
N TYR A 290 18.05 13.84 -10.90
CA TYR A 290 16.77 13.85 -11.59
C TYR A 290 15.92 15.04 -11.13
N LYS A 291 15.31 15.69 -12.09
CA LYS A 291 14.13 16.53 -11.88
C LYS A 291 12.89 15.65 -11.94
N VAL A 292 11.98 15.85 -11.02
CA VAL A 292 10.70 15.14 -10.97
C VAL A 292 9.67 15.98 -11.73
N ASP A 293 8.82 15.34 -12.51
CA ASP A 293 7.70 16.00 -13.17
C ASP A 293 6.76 16.63 -12.13
N ASP A 294 6.17 17.76 -12.47
CA ASP A 294 5.28 18.46 -11.56
C ASP A 294 4.02 17.64 -11.25
N GLU A 295 3.55 16.84 -12.21
CA GLU A 295 2.46 15.88 -12.07
C GLU A 295 2.97 14.47 -12.36
N LEU A 296 2.89 13.60 -11.36
CA LEU A 296 3.24 12.18 -11.54
C LEU A 296 2.10 11.46 -12.28
N PRO A 297 2.41 10.62 -13.28
CA PRO A 297 1.42 9.75 -13.91
C PRO A 297 0.73 8.85 -12.88
N GLU A 298 -0.48 8.40 -13.17
CA GLU A 298 -1.41 7.74 -12.24
C GLU A 298 -0.76 6.60 -11.46
N HIS A 299 -0.02 5.76 -11.89
CA HIS A 299 0.53 4.62 -11.16
C HIS A 299 1.90 4.88 -10.49
N PHE A 300 2.38 6.12 -10.52
CA PHE A 300 3.64 6.48 -9.90
C PHE A 300 3.45 7.21 -8.58
N PHE A 301 4.23 6.82 -7.58
CA PHE A 301 4.28 7.44 -6.25
C PHE A 301 5.72 7.80 -5.91
N LEU A 302 5.96 9.01 -5.47
CA LEU A 302 7.27 9.44 -5.03
C LEU A 302 7.19 10.00 -3.62
N ALA A 303 7.92 9.37 -2.71
CA ALA A 303 7.98 9.83 -1.32
C ALA A 303 9.35 9.59 -0.71
N LYS A 304 9.61 10.27 0.41
CA LYS A 304 10.78 10.04 1.25
C LYS A 304 10.56 8.78 2.07
N VAL A 305 11.61 8.02 2.28
CA VAL A 305 11.59 6.92 3.25
C VAL A 305 11.60 7.53 4.66
N SER A 306 10.74 6.99 5.52
CA SER A 306 10.69 7.31 6.93
C SER A 306 11.54 6.32 7.73
N TYR A 307 12.32 6.84 8.66
CA TYR A 307 13.22 6.05 9.49
C TYR A 307 12.79 6.06 10.94
N ALA A 308 12.94 4.91 11.61
CA ALA A 308 12.69 4.82 13.05
C ALA A 308 13.54 5.83 13.83
N LYS A 309 13.00 6.30 14.95
CA LYS A 309 13.73 7.10 15.94
C LYS A 309 13.62 6.41 17.30
N ASN A 310 14.77 6.08 17.90
CA ASN A 310 14.80 5.39 19.19
C ASN A 310 13.89 4.14 19.22
N GLU A 311 14.04 3.29 18.22
CA GLU A 311 13.24 2.06 18.06
C GLU A 311 11.72 2.28 17.88
N SER A 312 11.28 3.51 17.74
CA SER A 312 9.89 3.86 17.49
C SER A 312 9.69 4.49 16.12
N HIS A 313 8.51 4.26 15.55
CA HIS A 313 8.12 4.80 14.25
C HIS A 313 6.79 5.54 14.39
N ALA A 314 6.86 6.85 14.53
CA ALA A 314 5.67 7.68 14.78
C ALA A 314 4.64 7.56 13.65
N GLU A 315 5.09 7.48 12.41
CA GLU A 315 4.26 7.34 11.22
C GLU A 315 3.56 5.98 11.16
N LEU A 316 4.29 4.88 11.45
CA LEU A 316 3.68 3.54 11.52
C LEU A 316 2.72 3.42 12.71
N SER A 317 3.06 4.01 13.85
CA SER A 317 2.17 4.06 15.01
C SER A 317 0.89 4.83 14.71
N TYR A 318 0.98 5.95 13.97
CA TYR A 318 -0.19 6.67 13.51
C TYR A 318 -1.02 5.83 12.54
N LEU A 319 -0.38 5.21 11.54
CA LEU A 319 -1.04 4.36 10.56
C LEU A 319 -1.79 3.21 11.25
N SER A 320 -1.11 2.44 12.12
CA SER A 320 -1.73 1.35 12.88
C SER A 320 -2.87 1.83 13.77
N SER A 321 -2.80 3.05 14.32
CA SER A 321 -3.88 3.60 15.14
C SER A 321 -5.15 3.92 14.36
N LYS A 322 -5.07 4.06 13.03
CA LYS A 322 -6.22 4.35 12.16
C LYS A 322 -6.79 3.10 11.48
N MET A 323 -5.92 2.13 11.21
CA MET A 323 -6.36 0.88 10.57
C MET A 323 -7.34 0.12 11.46
N GLY A 324 -8.39 -0.43 10.86
CA GLY A 324 -9.44 -1.17 11.57
C GLY A 324 -10.35 -0.30 12.44
N LYS A 325 -10.15 1.03 12.46
CA LYS A 325 -11.09 1.99 13.04
C LYS A 325 -11.92 2.61 11.95
N GLY A 326 -13.06 3.16 12.31
CA GLY A 326 -14.01 3.62 11.33
C GLY A 326 -14.70 4.93 11.68
N VAL A 327 -15.44 5.40 10.72
CA VAL A 327 -16.34 6.55 10.79
C VAL A 327 -17.74 6.06 10.49
N SER A 328 -18.68 6.41 11.32
CA SER A 328 -20.11 6.08 11.10
C SER A 328 -20.33 4.60 10.74
N GLY A 329 -19.56 3.70 11.40
CA GLY A 329 -19.68 2.27 11.22
C GLY A 329 -18.88 1.64 10.08
N ARG A 330 -18.21 2.43 9.28
CA ARG A 330 -17.35 1.95 8.19
C ARG A 330 -15.89 1.94 8.61
N ASN A 331 -15.19 0.85 8.38
CA ASN A 331 -13.77 0.73 8.68
C ASN A 331 -12.92 1.47 7.64
N PHE A 332 -11.84 2.09 8.08
CA PHE A 332 -10.84 2.62 7.15
C PHE A 332 -9.92 1.50 6.67
N GLU A 333 -9.79 1.37 5.36
CA GLU A 333 -8.88 0.45 4.69
C GLU A 333 -7.94 1.19 3.75
N ILE A 334 -6.76 0.64 3.55
CA ILE A 334 -5.74 1.16 2.63
C ILE A 334 -5.63 0.19 1.47
N ARG A 335 -5.82 0.70 0.25
CA ARG A 335 -5.86 -0.08 -0.99
C ARG A 335 -4.59 -0.89 -1.20
N ASN A 336 -3.45 -0.22 -1.13
CA ASN A 336 -2.15 -0.77 -1.49
C ASN A 336 -1.18 -0.71 -0.30
N LEU A 337 -1.64 -1.14 0.88
CA LEU A 337 -0.85 -1.04 2.11
C LEU A 337 0.55 -1.65 1.95
N ASN A 338 0.69 -2.84 1.33
CA ASN A 338 1.99 -3.48 1.16
C ASN A 338 2.99 -2.59 0.41
N SER A 339 2.55 -1.91 -0.64
CA SER A 339 3.39 -0.99 -1.41
C SER A 339 3.88 0.19 -0.57
N TRP A 340 3.00 0.73 0.28
CA TRP A 340 3.37 1.82 1.18
C TRP A 340 4.32 1.40 2.28
N LEU A 341 4.28 0.13 2.73
CA LEU A 341 5.19 -0.38 3.76
C LEU A 341 6.66 -0.34 3.33
N HIS A 342 6.95 -0.34 2.03
CA HIS A 342 8.29 -0.15 1.50
C HIS A 342 8.89 1.25 1.76
N PHE A 343 8.14 2.20 2.28
CA PHE A 343 8.64 3.54 2.64
C PHE A 343 9.08 3.66 4.10
N PHE A 344 9.22 2.57 4.83
CA PHE A 344 9.62 2.55 6.23
C PHE A 344 10.86 1.69 6.43
N LYS A 345 11.88 2.26 7.08
CA LYS A 345 13.16 1.58 7.34
C LYS A 345 13.61 1.74 8.80
N PRO A 346 14.43 0.80 9.31
CA PRO A 346 15.17 0.98 10.56
C PRO A 346 16.07 2.22 10.53
N SER A 347 16.44 2.70 11.72
CA SER A 347 17.26 3.91 11.90
C SER A 347 18.67 3.81 11.30
N GLU A 348 19.21 2.61 11.20
CA GLU A 348 20.55 2.32 10.69
C GLU A 348 20.75 2.79 9.24
N TYR A 349 19.66 2.80 8.48
CA TYR A 349 19.65 3.24 7.08
C TYR A 349 19.42 4.76 6.91
N ALA A 350 19.25 5.51 7.99
CA ALA A 350 18.89 6.95 7.92
C ALA A 350 19.96 7.80 7.20
N VAL A 351 21.20 7.33 7.15
CA VAL A 351 22.31 7.98 6.44
C VAL A 351 22.06 8.09 4.93
N GLU A 352 21.23 7.23 4.36
CA GLU A 352 20.88 7.20 2.93
C GLU A 352 19.98 8.36 2.52
N GLU A 353 19.21 8.90 3.45
CA GLU A 353 18.16 9.91 3.18
C GLU A 353 17.35 9.55 1.93
N GLU A 354 16.88 8.31 1.87
CA GLU A 354 16.32 7.71 0.66
C GLU A 354 15.02 8.40 0.22
N VAL A 355 14.85 8.48 -1.09
CA VAL A 355 13.62 8.84 -1.78
C VAL A 355 13.30 7.71 -2.75
N ARG A 356 12.10 7.18 -2.69
CA ARG A 356 11.64 6.09 -3.54
C ARG A 356 10.61 6.56 -4.54
N LEU A 357 10.83 6.23 -5.82
CA LEU A 357 9.79 6.21 -6.83
C LEU A 357 9.24 4.78 -6.86
N LEU A 358 7.96 4.65 -6.57
CA LEU A 358 7.21 3.40 -6.66
C LEU A 358 6.33 3.46 -7.92
N TYR A 359 6.26 2.37 -8.65
CA TYR A 359 5.31 2.15 -9.73
C TYR A 359 4.48 0.91 -9.40
N GLU A 360 3.16 1.06 -9.44
CA GLU A 360 2.21 -0.04 -9.25
C GLU A 360 1.57 -0.41 -10.56
N MET A 361 1.67 -1.68 -10.91
CA MET A 361 1.06 -2.24 -12.10
C MET A 361 -0.23 -2.97 -11.69
N ASN A 362 -1.35 -2.62 -12.30
CA ASN A 362 -2.59 -3.36 -12.10
C ASN A 362 -2.53 -4.71 -12.82
N ASP A 363 -3.18 -5.74 -12.25
CA ASP A 363 -3.18 -7.11 -12.78
C ASP A 363 -3.63 -7.18 -14.26
N GLY A 364 -4.58 -6.33 -14.67
CA GLY A 364 -5.02 -6.21 -16.07
C GLY A 364 -4.03 -5.51 -17.00
N SER A 365 -3.05 -4.77 -16.49
CA SER A 365 -2.11 -3.97 -17.30
C SER A 365 -0.88 -4.75 -17.77
N LEU A 366 -0.73 -6.02 -17.38
CA LEU A 366 0.36 -6.90 -17.87
C LEU A 366 0.40 -7.02 -19.41
N LEU A 367 -0.74 -6.83 -20.06
CA LEU A 367 -0.88 -6.86 -21.51
C LEU A 367 -0.79 -5.45 -22.14
N ASP A 368 -0.90 -4.39 -21.35
CA ASP A 368 -0.82 -3.02 -21.79
C ASP A 368 0.63 -2.52 -21.68
N THR A 369 1.35 -2.57 -22.78
CA THR A 369 2.76 -2.13 -22.86
C THR A 369 2.90 -0.62 -23.01
N THR A 370 1.82 0.17 -22.98
CA THR A 370 1.87 1.62 -23.15
C THR A 370 2.51 2.33 -21.96
N ASN A 371 2.38 1.77 -20.75
CA ASN A 371 2.86 2.36 -19.50
C ASN A 371 4.15 1.75 -18.95
N GLY A 372 4.69 0.72 -19.60
CA GLY A 372 5.94 0.07 -19.18
C GLY A 372 6.04 -1.35 -19.69
N LYS A 373 7.22 -1.77 -20.07
CA LYS A 373 7.44 -3.13 -20.57
C LYS A 373 7.88 -4.04 -19.43
N TRP A 374 7.03 -4.99 -19.08
CA TRP A 374 7.39 -6.08 -18.17
C TRP A 374 8.38 -7.04 -18.80
N ILE A 375 9.45 -7.35 -18.09
CA ILE A 375 10.42 -8.37 -18.46
C ILE A 375 10.98 -9.06 -17.23
N TYR A 376 11.75 -10.12 -17.43
CA TYR A 376 12.52 -10.75 -16.37
C TYR A 376 14.02 -10.49 -16.55
N ASN A 377 14.72 -10.36 -15.45
CA ASN A 377 16.18 -10.29 -15.39
C ASN A 377 16.69 -11.28 -14.33
N THR A 378 17.95 -11.65 -14.40
CA THR A 378 18.59 -12.42 -13.34
C THR A 378 19.55 -11.52 -12.58
N SER A 379 19.42 -11.47 -11.27
CA SER A 379 20.32 -10.76 -10.38
C SER A 379 20.60 -11.62 -9.16
N ASN A 380 21.87 -11.85 -8.86
CA ASN A 380 22.31 -12.66 -7.71
C ASN A 380 21.64 -14.04 -7.60
N GLY A 381 21.40 -14.70 -8.74
CA GLY A 381 20.76 -16.01 -8.78
C GLY A 381 19.23 -16.01 -8.60
N ILE A 382 18.61 -14.84 -8.58
CA ILE A 382 17.15 -14.67 -8.48
C ILE A 382 16.63 -14.21 -9.85
N ILE A 383 15.54 -14.82 -10.30
CA ILE A 383 14.77 -14.30 -11.43
C ILE A 383 13.90 -13.17 -10.92
N ALA A 384 14.23 -11.95 -11.33
CA ALA A 384 13.58 -10.73 -10.86
C ALA A 384 12.68 -10.16 -11.96
N PRO A 385 11.38 -9.92 -11.68
CA PRO A 385 10.57 -9.08 -12.55
C PRO A 385 11.12 -7.65 -12.52
N ILE A 386 11.18 -7.03 -13.69
CA ILE A 386 11.49 -5.60 -13.85
C ILE A 386 10.52 -4.97 -14.83
N VAL A 387 10.25 -3.70 -14.65
CA VAL A 387 9.51 -2.90 -15.63
C VAL A 387 10.45 -1.89 -16.27
N ARG A 388 10.31 -1.67 -17.57
CA ARG A 388 11.13 -0.74 -18.34
C ARG A 388 10.28 0.34 -18.99
N PHE A 389 10.68 1.57 -18.80
CA PHE A 389 10.04 2.76 -19.35
C PHE A 389 10.94 3.38 -20.41
N PRO A 390 10.41 3.72 -21.60
CA PRO A 390 11.16 4.47 -22.58
C PRO A 390 11.50 5.89 -22.04
N ILE A 391 12.70 6.36 -22.38
CA ILE A 391 13.23 7.67 -21.95
C ILE A 391 13.66 8.51 -23.15
N THR A 392 13.02 8.36 -24.29
CA THR A 392 13.32 9.16 -25.50
C THR A 392 12.35 10.32 -25.66
N MET A 393 12.82 11.42 -26.28
CA MET A 393 12.00 12.62 -26.52
C MET A 393 10.67 12.37 -27.23
N THR A 394 10.56 11.30 -28.00
CA THR A 394 9.35 10.97 -28.76
C THR A 394 8.41 10.02 -28.02
N ASN A 395 8.89 9.37 -26.99
CA ASN A 395 8.13 8.35 -26.27
C ASN A 395 8.69 8.22 -24.85
N SER A 396 8.46 9.23 -24.01
CA SER A 396 8.79 9.18 -22.59
C SER A 396 7.51 9.25 -21.78
N ASN A 397 7.36 8.28 -20.87
CA ASN A 397 6.32 8.28 -19.84
C ASN A 397 6.92 8.03 -18.45
N PHE A 398 8.23 8.17 -18.33
CA PHE A 398 8.95 8.03 -17.07
C PHE A 398 9.04 9.40 -16.37
N PRO A 399 8.59 9.53 -15.11
CA PRO A 399 8.37 10.83 -14.46
C PRO A 399 9.65 11.50 -13.93
N LEU A 400 10.82 10.98 -14.25
CA LEU A 400 12.11 11.55 -13.81
C LEU A 400 12.92 11.95 -15.03
N LEU A 401 13.17 13.25 -15.17
CA LEU A 401 14.04 13.80 -16.20
C LEU A 401 15.48 13.90 -15.70
N LEU A 402 16.42 13.38 -16.47
CA LEU A 402 17.84 13.48 -16.15
C LEU A 402 18.32 14.94 -16.26
N GLU A 403 18.70 15.54 -15.13
CA GLU A 403 19.16 16.92 -15.03
C GLU A 403 20.69 17.01 -15.04
N ARG A 404 21.37 16.05 -14.41
CA ARG A 404 22.83 16.03 -14.35
C ARG A 404 23.40 14.63 -14.21
N ILE A 405 24.56 14.40 -14.80
CA ILE A 405 25.40 13.24 -14.52
C ILE A 405 26.70 13.76 -13.87
N VAL A 406 26.99 13.30 -12.67
CA VAL A 406 28.24 13.55 -11.98
C VAL A 406 29.12 12.30 -12.11
N LEU A 407 30.30 12.44 -12.70
CA LEU A 407 31.27 11.35 -12.84
C LEU A 407 32.08 11.17 -11.56
N GLY A 408 32.13 9.93 -11.06
CA GLY A 408 32.68 9.59 -9.76
C GLY A 408 34.15 9.97 -9.59
N PRO A 409 34.60 10.23 -8.35
CA PRO A 409 35.96 10.72 -8.07
C PRO A 409 37.05 9.72 -8.46
N ASN A 410 36.74 8.41 -8.47
CA ASN A 410 37.67 7.34 -8.82
C ASN A 410 37.44 6.75 -10.22
N LEU A 411 36.57 7.37 -11.02
CA LEU A 411 36.29 6.95 -12.38
C LEU A 411 37.52 7.29 -13.27
N LYS A 412 38.03 6.30 -14.02
CA LYS A 412 39.09 6.50 -14.98
C LYS A 412 38.59 7.22 -16.23
N GLU A 413 39.47 7.93 -16.90
CA GLU A 413 39.26 8.60 -18.20
C GLU A 413 37.93 9.42 -18.19
N ARG A 414 37.74 10.22 -17.14
CA ARG A 414 36.50 11.00 -16.93
C ARG A 414 36.17 11.92 -18.11
N ALA A 415 37.18 12.54 -18.74
CA ALA A 415 36.97 13.44 -19.87
C ALA A 415 36.45 12.68 -21.09
N ILE A 416 37.03 11.52 -21.41
CA ILE A 416 36.57 10.67 -22.52
C ILE A 416 35.15 10.19 -22.26
N ASN A 417 34.88 9.67 -21.05
CA ASN A 417 33.54 9.22 -20.66
C ASN A 417 32.48 10.33 -20.76
N LYS A 418 32.84 11.56 -20.37
CA LYS A 418 31.95 12.72 -20.50
C LYS A 418 31.53 12.94 -21.97
N GLU A 419 32.50 12.99 -22.88
CA GLU A 419 32.25 13.21 -24.32
C GLU A 419 31.40 12.07 -24.92
N GLN A 420 31.72 10.81 -24.58
CA GLN A 420 30.94 9.67 -25.08
C GLN A 420 29.49 9.67 -24.55
N LEU A 421 29.27 9.98 -23.28
CA LEU A 421 27.92 10.09 -22.71
C LEU A 421 27.12 11.22 -23.36
N LEU A 422 27.73 12.38 -23.64
CA LEU A 422 27.06 13.45 -24.38
C LEU A 422 26.62 13.01 -25.77
N LEU A 423 27.48 12.26 -26.48
CA LEU A 423 27.14 11.69 -27.79
C LEU A 423 26.01 10.67 -27.69
N MET A 424 26.04 9.77 -26.69
CA MET A 424 24.99 8.79 -26.47
C MET A 424 23.64 9.45 -26.23
N ILE A 425 23.58 10.48 -25.39
CA ILE A 425 22.33 11.21 -25.10
C ILE A 425 21.81 11.90 -26.37
N LYS A 426 22.66 12.65 -27.07
CA LYS A 426 22.31 13.36 -28.28
C LYS A 426 21.81 12.44 -29.41
N TYR A 427 22.60 11.44 -29.77
CA TYR A 427 22.25 10.51 -30.85
C TYR A 427 21.20 9.47 -30.44
N GLY A 428 21.12 9.16 -29.16
CA GLY A 428 20.04 8.35 -28.56
C GLY A 428 18.71 9.05 -28.52
N GLN A 429 18.69 10.39 -28.69
CA GLN A 429 17.48 11.23 -28.48
C GLN A 429 16.87 11.01 -27.09
N ILE A 430 17.74 10.86 -26.10
CA ILE A 430 17.32 10.68 -24.70
C ILE A 430 16.71 12.00 -24.20
N GLU A 431 15.58 11.91 -23.56
CA GLU A 431 14.93 13.07 -22.93
C GLU A 431 15.67 13.47 -21.67
N VAL A 432 16.04 14.73 -21.60
CA VAL A 432 16.78 15.33 -20.48
C VAL A 432 16.20 16.71 -20.16
N ALA A 433 16.48 17.21 -18.97
CA ALA A 433 16.06 18.56 -18.58
C ALA A 433 16.77 19.63 -19.43
N ASP A 434 16.14 20.80 -19.63
CA ASP A 434 16.68 21.91 -20.44
C ASP A 434 18.08 22.37 -20.00
N ASN A 435 18.39 22.26 -18.71
CA ASN A 435 19.67 22.62 -18.10
C ASN A 435 20.61 21.42 -17.90
N PHE A 436 20.43 20.36 -18.69
CA PHE A 436 21.22 19.15 -18.55
C PHE A 436 22.73 19.39 -18.72
N GLU A 437 23.52 18.80 -17.82
CA GLU A 437 24.98 18.85 -17.89
C GLU A 437 25.65 17.58 -17.35
N ILE A 438 26.90 17.37 -17.79
CA ILE A 438 27.78 16.33 -17.24
C ILE A 438 28.97 17.01 -16.56
N THR A 439 29.14 16.72 -15.25
CA THR A 439 30.18 17.31 -14.41
C THR A 439 31.02 16.22 -13.76
N PHE A 440 32.07 16.65 -13.04
CA PHE A 440 32.91 15.77 -12.23
C PHE A 440 32.55 15.94 -10.74
N SER A 441 32.76 14.90 -9.95
CA SER A 441 32.68 15.00 -8.49
C SER A 441 33.71 16.03 -7.98
N ASP A 442 33.31 16.81 -7.00
CA ASP A 442 34.16 17.79 -6.31
C ASP A 442 35.06 17.12 -5.25
N ILE A 443 34.89 15.82 -5.01
CA ILE A 443 35.72 15.06 -4.04
C ILE A 443 37.11 14.82 -4.62
N ASN A 444 38.09 15.53 -4.10
CA ASN A 444 39.49 15.46 -4.57
C ASN A 444 40.40 14.57 -3.73
N SER A 445 39.96 14.14 -2.55
CA SER A 445 40.79 13.36 -1.59
C SER A 445 40.24 11.94 -1.38
N TYR A 446 40.04 11.22 -2.50
CA TYR A 446 39.66 9.80 -2.42
C TYR A 446 40.93 8.97 -2.18
N ARG A 447 41.03 8.30 -1.03
CA ARG A 447 42.11 7.35 -0.68
C ARG A 447 41.53 5.97 -0.44
#